data_59cd87bcc9e3abb6063338bfbf23fe03
#
_entry.id   59cd87bcc9e3abb6063338bfbf23fe03
#
_cell.length_a   1.000
_cell.length_b   1.000
_cell.length_c   1.000
_cell.angle_alpha   90.00
_cell.angle_beta   90.00
_cell.angle_gamma   90.00
#
_symmetry.space_group_name_H-M   'P 1'
#
loop_
_entity.id
_entity.type
_entity.pdbx_description
1 polymer ?
#
loop_
_entity_poly.entity_id
_entity_poly.type
_entity_poly.pdbx_seq_one_letter_code
_entity_poly.pdbx_strand_id
1 'polypeptide(L)'
;IALKGTVSKPLLEALNALEFYNLPPPKSLGLEWVQNEVFSTIEAFDLDVKQILRTVVEHCAIQISTVLNSHHLQNGLITGGGVFNSFLMQRISALYGQEIPPTNSTLIEYKEALIFGFLGVLKLKNDPNCLQSVTGASRNHSSGSIYFPEKHRKRV
;
A
#
# COMPACT_ATOMS: atom_id res chain seq x y z
N ILE A 1 4.39 13.89 15.91
CA ILE A 1 4.91 15.15 15.31
C ILE A 1 3.83 15.74 14.40
N ALA A 2 3.31 15.03 13.40
CA ALA A 2 2.28 15.50 12.46
C ALA A 2 1.05 16.12 13.13
N LEU A 3 0.55 15.53 14.23
CA LEU A 3 -0.60 16.02 15.00
C LEU A 3 -0.43 17.48 15.50
N LYS A 4 0.82 17.93 15.67
CA LYS A 4 1.13 19.27 16.16
C LYS A 4 1.33 20.29 15.03
N GLY A 5 1.28 19.87 13.80
CA GLY A 5 1.40 20.72 12.62
C GLY A 5 0.03 21.20 12.11
N THR A 6 0.09 22.17 11.22
CA THR A 6 -1.06 22.66 10.45
C THR A 6 -0.94 22.20 8.99
N VAL A 7 -2.07 21.99 8.32
CA VAL A 7 -2.08 21.63 6.90
C VAL A 7 -1.70 22.84 6.06
N SER A 8 -0.69 22.72 5.22
CA SER A 8 -0.41 23.69 4.15
C SER A 8 -1.34 23.39 2.98
N LYS A 9 -2.32 24.26 2.74
CA LYS A 9 -3.24 24.10 1.62
C LYS A 9 -2.52 24.07 0.27
N PRO A 10 -1.56 24.96 -0.03
CA PRO A 10 -0.85 24.93 -1.31
C PRO A 10 -0.10 23.62 -1.55
N LEU A 11 0.60 23.10 -0.53
CA LEU A 11 1.29 21.81 -0.64
C LEU A 11 0.29 20.65 -0.81
N LEU A 12 -0.82 20.67 -0.06
CA LEU A 12 -1.85 19.63 -0.17
C LEU A 12 -2.47 19.60 -1.58
N GLU A 13 -2.76 20.75 -2.15
CA GLU A 13 -3.28 20.88 -3.52
C GLU A 13 -2.27 20.34 -4.54
N ALA A 14 -1.00 20.72 -4.43
CA ALA A 14 0.06 20.23 -5.30
C ALA A 14 0.22 18.70 -5.23
N LEU A 15 0.23 18.12 -4.03
CA LEU A 15 0.32 16.67 -3.84
C LEU A 15 -0.90 15.94 -4.42
N ASN A 16 -2.11 16.48 -4.22
CA ASN A 16 -3.34 15.87 -4.74
C ASN A 16 -3.48 15.99 -6.26
N ALA A 17 -2.77 16.94 -6.88
CA ALA A 17 -2.76 17.15 -8.33
C ALA A 17 -1.77 16.25 -9.08
N LEU A 18 -0.93 15.46 -8.40
CA LEU A 18 0.01 14.56 -9.04
C LEU A 18 -0.71 13.60 -10.00
N GLU A 19 -0.19 13.46 -11.21
CA GLU A 19 -0.83 12.75 -12.33
C GLU A 19 -1.24 11.32 -11.98
N PHE A 20 -0.43 10.62 -11.20
CA PHE A 20 -0.69 9.24 -10.80
C PHE A 20 -2.09 9.01 -10.25
N TYR A 21 -2.64 9.96 -9.49
CA TYR A 21 -3.96 9.78 -8.87
C TYR A 21 -5.10 9.79 -9.88
N ASN A 22 -4.89 10.39 -11.04
CA ASN A 22 -5.87 10.49 -12.14
C ASN A 22 -5.73 9.35 -13.16
N LEU A 23 -4.67 8.54 -13.09
CA LEU A 23 -4.48 7.42 -14.00
C LEU A 23 -5.50 6.31 -13.74
N PRO A 24 -6.03 5.65 -14.79
CA PRO A 24 -6.87 4.48 -14.62
C PRO A 24 -6.06 3.27 -14.13
N PRO A 25 -6.70 2.30 -13.44
CA PRO A 25 -6.08 1.02 -13.15
C PRO A 25 -5.87 0.19 -14.44
N PRO A 26 -4.92 -0.75 -14.46
CA PRO A 26 -4.01 -1.11 -13.35
C PRO A 26 -2.86 -0.11 -13.19
N LYS A 27 -2.60 0.31 -11.97
CA LYS A 27 -1.48 1.21 -11.66
C LYS A 27 -0.77 0.79 -10.38
N SER A 28 0.54 1.03 -10.29
CA SER A 28 1.33 0.77 -9.10
C SER A 28 2.31 1.91 -8.83
N LEU A 29 2.70 2.06 -7.57
CA LEU A 29 3.71 3.01 -7.13
C LEU A 29 4.97 2.28 -6.70
N GLY A 30 6.12 2.78 -7.12
CA GLY A 30 7.43 2.42 -6.60
C GLY A 30 8.03 3.55 -5.75
N LEU A 31 9.10 3.23 -5.04
CA LEU A 31 9.84 4.21 -4.24
C LEU A 31 10.42 5.32 -5.12
N GLU A 32 10.81 4.99 -6.33
CA GLU A 32 11.35 5.93 -7.33
C GLU A 32 10.35 7.05 -7.65
N TRP A 33 9.08 6.70 -7.79
CA TRP A 33 8.04 7.70 -8.02
C TRP A 33 7.87 8.61 -6.80
N VAL A 34 7.90 8.06 -5.60
CA VAL A 34 7.82 8.87 -4.37
C VAL A 34 8.98 9.85 -4.28
N GLN A 35 10.19 9.40 -4.61
CA GLN A 35 11.40 10.24 -4.59
C GLN A 35 11.33 11.36 -5.63
N ASN A 36 10.92 11.03 -6.85
CA ASN A 36 10.95 11.98 -7.96
C ASN A 36 9.76 12.95 -7.95
N GLU A 37 8.57 12.50 -7.57
CA GLU A 37 7.36 13.32 -7.66
C GLU A 37 6.97 13.91 -6.29
N VAL A 38 6.87 13.06 -5.25
CA VAL A 38 6.36 13.53 -3.96
C VAL A 38 7.42 14.38 -3.24
N PHE A 39 8.66 13.92 -3.15
CA PHE A 39 9.69 14.68 -2.46
C PHE A 39 10.05 15.96 -3.21
N SER A 40 10.16 15.92 -4.53
CA SER A 40 10.38 17.13 -5.33
C SER A 40 9.25 18.15 -5.18
N THR A 41 8.00 17.67 -5.08
CA THR A 41 6.86 18.56 -4.79
C THR A 41 6.98 19.18 -3.40
N ILE A 42 7.36 18.41 -2.38
CA ILE A 42 7.53 18.92 -1.01
C ILE A 42 8.66 19.95 -0.94
N GLU A 43 9.79 19.68 -1.59
CA GLU A 43 10.98 20.55 -1.59
C GLU A 43 10.75 21.91 -2.26
N ALA A 44 9.73 22.02 -3.10
CA ALA A 44 9.35 23.29 -3.70
C ALA A 44 8.69 24.28 -2.71
N PHE A 45 8.37 23.82 -1.49
CA PHE A 45 7.74 24.66 -0.46
C PHE A 45 8.66 24.86 0.75
N ASP A 46 8.82 26.10 1.16
CA ASP A 46 9.55 26.46 2.39
C ASP A 46 8.63 26.30 3.61
N LEU A 47 8.58 25.08 4.15
CA LEU A 47 7.69 24.68 5.25
C LEU A 47 8.47 23.99 6.36
N ASP A 48 8.02 24.16 7.60
CA ASP A 48 8.58 23.40 8.71
C ASP A 48 8.17 21.90 8.66
N VAL A 49 8.96 21.06 9.31
CA VAL A 49 8.76 19.60 9.33
C VAL A 49 7.38 19.19 9.84
N LYS A 50 6.78 19.94 10.78
CA LYS A 50 5.46 19.61 11.33
C LYS A 50 4.37 19.89 10.32
N GLN A 51 4.49 20.99 9.57
CA GLN A 51 3.56 21.34 8.49
C GLN A 51 3.65 20.31 7.36
N ILE A 52 4.87 19.95 6.93
CA ILE A 52 5.09 18.90 5.91
C ILE A 52 4.44 17.59 6.34
N LEU A 53 4.80 17.06 7.52
CA LEU A 53 4.28 15.79 8.00
C LEU A 53 2.76 15.82 8.19
N ARG A 54 2.20 16.93 8.66
CA ARG A 54 0.75 17.08 8.80
C ARG A 54 0.05 17.06 7.45
N THR A 55 0.62 17.74 6.46
CA THR A 55 0.07 17.83 5.11
C THR A 55 0.16 16.48 4.38
N VAL A 56 1.28 15.77 4.51
CA VAL A 56 1.45 14.44 3.92
C VAL A 56 0.47 13.42 4.53
N VAL A 57 0.27 13.43 5.85
CA VAL A 57 -0.75 12.57 6.49
C VAL A 57 -2.14 12.88 5.97
N GLU A 58 -2.49 14.16 5.81
CA GLU A 58 -3.79 14.55 5.24
C GLU A 58 -3.94 14.11 3.80
N HIS A 59 -2.90 14.31 2.97
CA HIS A 59 -2.86 13.84 1.60
C HIS A 59 -3.09 12.32 1.51
N CYS A 60 -2.34 11.51 2.26
CA CYS A 60 -2.52 10.06 2.29
C CYS A 60 -3.95 9.67 2.71
N ALA A 61 -4.50 10.34 3.73
CA ALA A 61 -5.85 10.07 4.19
C ALA A 61 -6.91 10.40 3.14
N ILE A 62 -6.74 11.51 2.41
CA ILE A 62 -7.62 11.90 1.30
C ILE A 62 -7.58 10.85 0.19
N GLN A 63 -6.39 10.44 -0.26
CA GLN A 63 -6.27 9.48 -1.35
C GLN A 63 -6.89 8.12 -0.99
N ILE A 64 -6.65 7.62 0.21
CA ILE A 64 -7.23 6.36 0.69
C ILE A 64 -8.75 6.46 0.81
N SER A 65 -9.27 7.50 1.48
CA SER A 65 -10.71 7.66 1.67
C SER A 65 -11.46 7.93 0.36
N THR A 66 -10.83 8.59 -0.62
CA THR A 66 -11.40 8.77 -1.96
C THR A 66 -11.63 7.43 -2.64
N VAL A 67 -10.67 6.51 -2.58
CA VAL A 67 -10.83 5.15 -3.14
C VAL A 67 -11.93 4.38 -2.41
N LEU A 68 -11.92 4.40 -1.07
CA LEU A 68 -12.96 3.73 -0.27
C LEU A 68 -14.37 4.22 -0.62
N ASN A 69 -14.54 5.53 -0.76
CA ASN A 69 -15.83 6.14 -1.07
C ASN A 69 -16.26 5.91 -2.53
N SER A 70 -15.34 5.99 -3.49
CA SER A 70 -15.65 5.80 -4.91
C SER A 70 -16.12 4.37 -5.23
N HIS A 71 -15.66 3.39 -4.48
CA HIS A 71 -16.06 2.00 -4.62
C HIS A 71 -17.21 1.58 -3.67
N HIS A 72 -17.77 2.51 -2.91
CA HIS A 72 -18.86 2.25 -1.95
C HIS A 72 -18.55 1.08 -1.00
N LEU A 73 -17.29 0.95 -0.61
CA LEU A 73 -16.85 -0.15 0.26
C LEU A 73 -17.44 0.05 1.66
N GLN A 74 -18.20 -0.92 2.13
CA GLN A 74 -18.77 -0.91 3.49
C GLN A 74 -17.88 -1.60 4.51
N ASN A 75 -17.02 -2.51 4.03
CA ASN A 75 -16.09 -3.26 4.86
C ASN A 75 -14.69 -3.19 4.22
N GLY A 76 -13.71 -2.73 4.97
CA GLY A 76 -12.32 -2.64 4.54
C GLY A 76 -11.38 -3.21 5.58
N LEU A 77 -10.37 -3.95 5.14
CA LEU A 77 -9.25 -4.39 5.97
C LEU A 77 -8.02 -3.56 5.61
N ILE A 78 -7.55 -2.74 6.55
CA ILE A 78 -6.31 -1.99 6.39
C ILE A 78 -5.18 -2.76 7.07
N THR A 79 -4.10 -3.01 6.35
CA THR A 79 -2.93 -3.75 6.84
C THR A 79 -1.63 -3.03 6.45
N GLY A 80 -0.50 -3.51 6.99
CA GLY A 80 0.81 -2.92 6.79
C GLY A 80 1.17 -1.93 7.89
N GLY A 81 2.44 -1.53 7.96
CA GLY A 81 2.97 -0.70 9.06
C GLY A 81 2.28 0.64 9.27
N GLY A 82 1.67 1.20 8.22
CA GLY A 82 0.90 2.46 8.29
C GLY A 82 -0.30 2.41 9.23
N VAL A 83 -0.86 1.22 9.49
CA VAL A 83 -1.99 1.03 10.43
C VAL A 83 -1.61 1.42 11.86
N PHE A 84 -0.35 1.27 12.24
CA PHE A 84 0.13 1.68 13.56
C PHE A 84 0.24 3.22 13.73
N ASN A 85 0.11 3.98 12.64
CA ASN A 85 -0.02 5.42 12.71
C ASN A 85 -1.47 5.79 13.07
N SER A 86 -1.77 5.87 14.37
CA SER A 86 -3.10 6.18 14.89
C SER A 86 -3.67 7.49 14.35
N PHE A 87 -2.81 8.49 14.11
CA PHE A 87 -3.25 9.76 13.57
C PHE A 87 -3.68 9.65 12.09
N LEU A 88 -2.95 8.90 11.29
CA LEU A 88 -3.35 8.59 9.91
C LEU A 88 -4.70 7.85 9.89
N MET A 89 -4.85 6.82 10.72
CA MET A 89 -6.09 6.06 10.82
C MET A 89 -7.28 6.92 11.23
N GLN A 90 -7.08 7.82 12.20
CA GLN A 90 -8.09 8.79 12.60
C GLN A 90 -8.52 9.71 11.44
N ARG A 91 -7.55 10.18 10.63
CA ARG A 91 -7.87 11.04 9.48
C ARG A 91 -8.59 10.28 8.38
N ILE A 92 -8.19 9.04 8.10
CA ILE A 92 -8.88 8.18 7.13
C ILE A 92 -10.34 7.98 7.56
N SER A 93 -10.59 7.55 8.81
CA SER A 93 -11.97 7.34 9.32
C SER A 93 -12.82 8.60 9.24
N ALA A 94 -12.24 9.76 9.59
CA ALA A 94 -12.95 11.04 9.55
C ALA A 94 -13.35 11.45 8.12
N LEU A 95 -12.51 11.16 7.11
CA LEU A 95 -12.78 11.49 5.70
C LEU A 95 -13.63 10.42 5.01
N TYR A 96 -13.51 9.17 5.42
CA TYR A 96 -14.33 8.07 4.93
C TYR A 96 -15.76 8.14 5.46
N GLY A 97 -15.96 8.71 6.63
CA GLY A 97 -17.26 8.85 7.29
C GLY A 97 -17.79 7.57 7.93
N GLN A 98 -16.97 6.52 8.01
CA GLN A 98 -17.29 5.25 8.65
C GLN A 98 -16.14 4.80 9.52
N GLU A 99 -16.45 3.98 10.54
CA GLU A 99 -15.43 3.36 11.36
C GLU A 99 -14.73 2.23 10.58
N ILE A 100 -13.40 2.24 10.63
CA ILE A 100 -12.58 1.14 10.08
C ILE A 100 -12.20 0.26 11.26
N PRO A 101 -12.69 -1.00 11.30
CA PRO A 101 -12.38 -1.89 12.40
C PRO A 101 -10.88 -2.11 12.56
N PRO A 102 -10.36 -2.18 13.78
CA PRO A 102 -8.94 -2.44 13.99
C PRO A 102 -8.58 -3.83 13.48
N THR A 103 -7.49 -3.89 12.70
CA THR A 103 -6.94 -5.16 12.22
C THR A 103 -6.13 -5.82 13.33
N ASN A 104 -6.26 -7.14 13.47
CA ASN A 104 -5.44 -7.93 14.39
C ASN A 104 -3.94 -7.73 14.11
N SER A 105 -3.16 -7.44 15.16
CA SER A 105 -1.71 -7.18 15.03
C SER A 105 -0.95 -8.34 14.40
N THR A 106 -1.30 -9.58 14.75
CA THR A 106 -0.70 -10.78 14.14
C THR A 106 -0.92 -10.80 12.62
N LEU A 107 -2.12 -10.44 12.16
CA LEU A 107 -2.38 -10.37 10.72
C LEU A 107 -1.57 -9.24 10.05
N ILE A 108 -1.43 -8.09 10.71
CA ILE A 108 -0.63 -6.98 10.19
C ILE A 108 0.84 -7.40 10.03
N GLU A 109 1.41 -8.06 11.03
CA GLU A 109 2.82 -8.45 11.07
C GLU A 109 3.13 -9.64 10.15
N TYR A 110 2.23 -10.63 10.06
CA TYR A 110 2.48 -11.90 9.36
C TYR A 110 1.71 -12.04 8.04
N LYS A 111 1.00 -11.01 7.58
CA LYS A 111 0.23 -11.07 6.32
C LYS A 111 1.09 -11.51 5.14
N GLU A 112 2.29 -10.99 5.00
CA GLU A 112 3.18 -11.34 3.89
C GLU A 112 3.61 -12.81 3.97
N ALA A 113 3.94 -13.32 5.15
CA ALA A 113 4.26 -14.72 5.35
C ALA A 113 3.07 -15.63 4.98
N LEU A 114 1.85 -15.24 5.35
CA LEU A 114 0.62 -15.95 4.96
C LEU A 114 0.44 -15.96 3.45
N ILE A 115 0.61 -14.81 2.79
CA ILE A 115 0.49 -14.69 1.32
C ILE A 115 1.53 -15.57 0.62
N PHE A 116 2.80 -15.47 1.01
CA PHE A 116 3.86 -16.29 0.39
C PHE A 116 3.67 -17.78 0.66
N GLY A 117 3.23 -18.15 1.85
CA GLY A 117 2.85 -19.54 2.14
C GLY A 117 1.74 -20.04 1.22
N PHE A 118 0.68 -19.24 1.02
CA PHE A 118 -0.41 -19.55 0.09
C PHE A 118 0.07 -19.67 -1.37
N LEU A 119 0.89 -18.72 -1.84
CA LEU A 119 1.47 -18.78 -3.18
C LEU A 119 2.34 -20.03 -3.37
N GLY A 120 3.07 -20.45 -2.33
CA GLY A 120 3.83 -21.70 -2.32
C GLY A 120 2.93 -22.93 -2.45
N VAL A 121 1.79 -22.99 -1.76
CA VAL A 121 0.80 -24.06 -1.89
C VAL A 121 0.23 -24.13 -3.31
N LEU A 122 -0.13 -22.99 -3.90
CA LEU A 122 -0.60 -22.94 -5.30
C LEU A 122 0.49 -23.49 -6.24
N LYS A 123 1.77 -23.10 -6.01
CA LYS A 123 2.89 -23.61 -6.81
C LYS A 123 3.03 -25.12 -6.70
N LEU A 124 2.93 -25.70 -5.52
CA LEU A 124 3.01 -27.15 -5.30
C LEU A 124 1.89 -27.91 -6.00
N LYS A 125 0.71 -27.28 -6.09
CA LYS A 125 -0.46 -27.83 -6.82
C LYS A 125 -0.42 -27.58 -8.31
N ASN A 126 0.56 -26.83 -8.80
CA ASN A 126 0.63 -26.34 -10.19
C ASN A 126 -0.56 -25.46 -10.59
N ASP A 127 -1.21 -24.83 -9.60
CA ASP A 127 -2.26 -23.84 -9.82
C ASP A 127 -1.65 -22.48 -10.18
N PRO A 128 -2.34 -21.61 -10.92
CA PRO A 128 -1.87 -20.25 -11.20
C PRO A 128 -1.69 -19.45 -9.92
N ASN A 129 -0.48 -18.92 -9.71
CA ASN A 129 -0.14 -17.99 -8.63
C ASN A 129 0.25 -16.60 -9.13
N CYS A 130 0.24 -16.39 -10.44
CA CYS A 130 0.37 -15.11 -11.12
C CYS A 130 -0.85 -14.89 -12.01
N LEU A 131 -1.66 -13.87 -11.67
CA LEU A 131 -2.87 -13.53 -12.40
C LEU A 131 -2.60 -12.42 -13.43
N GLN A 132 -3.03 -12.61 -14.67
CA GLN A 132 -2.89 -11.62 -15.73
C GLN A 132 -3.56 -10.28 -15.38
N SER A 133 -4.70 -10.33 -14.69
CA SER A 133 -5.46 -9.14 -14.28
C SER A 133 -4.72 -8.25 -13.28
N VAL A 134 -3.70 -8.78 -12.60
CA VAL A 134 -2.89 -8.07 -11.60
C VAL A 134 -1.52 -7.71 -12.15
N THR A 135 -0.90 -8.64 -12.89
CA THR A 135 0.51 -8.51 -13.31
C THR A 135 0.67 -7.95 -14.72
N GLY A 136 -0.41 -7.88 -15.51
CA GLY A 136 -0.33 -7.52 -16.93
C GLY A 136 0.29 -8.61 -17.81
N ALA A 137 0.51 -9.82 -17.28
CA ALA A 137 0.97 -10.96 -18.06
C ALA A 137 -0.04 -11.35 -19.13
N SER A 138 0.43 -12.01 -20.20
CA SER A 138 -0.44 -12.46 -21.31
C SER A 138 -1.46 -13.54 -20.91
N ARG A 139 -1.22 -14.24 -19.79
CA ARG A 139 -2.09 -15.29 -19.23
C ARG A 139 -1.81 -15.53 -17.76
N ASN A 140 -2.77 -16.15 -17.07
CA ASN A 140 -2.53 -16.71 -15.73
C ASN A 140 -1.50 -17.83 -15.83
N HIS A 141 -0.53 -17.87 -14.92
CA HIS A 141 0.51 -18.89 -14.91
C HIS A 141 1.01 -19.19 -13.50
N SER A 142 1.65 -20.35 -13.36
CA SER A 142 2.35 -20.76 -12.16
C SER A 142 3.83 -20.38 -12.25
N SER A 143 4.25 -19.39 -11.47
CA SER A 143 5.65 -18.92 -11.45
C SER A 143 6.41 -19.46 -10.24
N GLY A 144 7.72 -19.16 -10.21
CA GLY A 144 8.63 -19.62 -9.17
C GLY A 144 9.26 -20.99 -9.48
N SER A 145 10.37 -21.29 -8.79
CA SER A 145 11.12 -22.54 -8.91
C SER A 145 11.08 -23.33 -7.61
N ILE A 146 10.98 -24.65 -7.73
CA ILE A 146 11.05 -25.56 -6.58
C ILE A 146 12.37 -26.31 -6.69
N TYR A 147 13.18 -26.21 -5.64
CA TYR A 147 14.45 -26.93 -5.53
C TYR A 147 14.28 -28.02 -4.48
N PHE A 148 14.50 -29.27 -4.89
CA PHE A 148 14.54 -30.40 -3.98
C PHE A 148 15.99 -30.67 -3.58
N PRO A 149 16.28 -30.91 -2.29
CA PRO A 149 17.62 -31.30 -1.86
C PRO A 149 18.02 -32.59 -2.57
N GLU A 150 19.26 -32.67 -3.06
CA GLU A 150 19.81 -33.93 -3.59
C GLU A 150 19.70 -35.00 -2.53
N LYS A 151 19.05 -36.12 -2.85
CA LYS A 151 19.08 -37.29 -1.97
C LYS A 151 20.55 -37.68 -1.81
N HIS A 152 21.09 -37.54 -0.61
CA HIS A 152 22.42 -38.08 -0.28
C HIS A 152 22.44 -39.52 -0.78
N ARG A 153 23.09 -39.76 -1.93
CA ARG A 153 23.49 -41.09 -2.31
C ARG A 153 24.45 -41.55 -1.20
N LYS A 154 24.00 -42.43 -0.30
CA LYS A 154 24.88 -43.16 0.57
C LYS A 154 25.90 -43.81 -0.35
N ARG A 155 27.13 -43.32 -0.39
CA ARG A 155 28.25 -44.05 -0.96
C ARG A 155 28.39 -45.31 -0.12
N VAL A 156 28.05 -46.44 -0.71
CA VAL A 156 28.36 -47.78 -0.20
C VAL A 156 29.85 -48.01 -0.50
#